data_80b2da776a746d405788d93d1d054345
#
_entry.id   80b2da776a746d405788d93d1d054345
#
_cell.length_a   1.000
_cell.length_b   1.000
_cell.length_c   1.000
_cell.angle_alpha   90.00
_cell.angle_beta   90.00
_cell.angle_gamma   90.00
#
_symmetry.space_group_name_H-M   'P 1'
#
loop_
_entity.id
_entity.type
_entity.pdbx_description
1 polymer ?
#
loop_
_entity_poly.entity_id
_entity_poly.type
_entity_poly.pdbx_seq_one_letter_code
_entity_poly.pdbx_strand_id
1 'polypeptide(L)'
;MEKSSFFNSVSHDRTYKAEDWAEYFASFIGNGVFPVPSTGLQVVANDGMKLNVKTGKAWINGYFYFNTGDLAVELDTADGQLNRIDRVVVRWDLTNRVMSVKVKSSSFSASPTAPALQRDADVYELALADIYVGAGVTAITQSKITDQRLNTSLCGVVAAVVQQIDTAAFNAQLQAWFAEYQ
;
A
#
# COMPACT_ATOMS: atom_id res chain seq x y z
N MET A 1 6.85 -18.62 20.87
CA MET A 1 5.98 -18.21 22.01
C MET A 1 4.55 -18.30 21.51
N GLU A 2 3.65 -18.94 22.24
CA GLU A 2 2.24 -19.05 21.88
C GLU A 2 1.50 -17.75 22.23
N LYS A 3 0.55 -17.34 21.38
CA LYS A 3 -0.38 -16.25 21.61
C LYS A 3 -1.81 -16.75 21.50
N SER A 4 -2.68 -16.30 22.40
CA SER A 4 -4.12 -16.53 22.32
C SER A 4 -4.83 -15.23 22.74
N SER A 5 -5.91 -14.87 22.03
CA SER A 5 -6.54 -13.56 22.20
C SER A 5 -8.06 -13.66 22.30
N PHE A 6 -8.70 -12.58 22.79
CA PHE A 6 -10.14 -12.32 22.81
C PHE A 6 -10.94 -13.21 23.76
N PHE A 7 -10.30 -13.72 24.83
CA PHE A 7 -11.02 -14.30 25.96
C PHE A 7 -11.54 -13.20 26.91
N ASN A 8 -12.69 -13.47 27.52
CA ASN A 8 -13.23 -12.54 28.52
C ASN A 8 -12.26 -12.34 29.68
N SER A 9 -12.13 -11.10 30.12
CA SER A 9 -11.40 -10.77 31.35
C SER A 9 -12.17 -11.19 32.58
N VAL A 10 -11.50 -11.83 33.52
CA VAL A 10 -12.02 -12.13 34.85
C VAL A 10 -11.20 -11.35 35.88
N SER A 11 -11.83 -10.45 36.62
CA SER A 11 -11.15 -9.60 37.59
C SER A 11 -10.02 -8.74 36.99
N HIS A 12 -10.19 -8.28 35.75
CA HIS A 12 -9.23 -7.46 35.01
C HIS A 12 -7.87 -8.13 34.70
N ASP A 13 -7.85 -9.47 34.60
CA ASP A 13 -6.65 -10.26 34.32
C ASP A 13 -6.16 -10.15 32.86
N ARG A 14 -6.96 -9.61 31.94
CA ARG A 14 -6.66 -9.50 30.52
C ARG A 14 -6.90 -8.11 29.98
N THR A 15 -5.95 -7.62 29.19
CA THR A 15 -6.05 -6.38 28.40
C THR A 15 -5.57 -6.65 26.99
N TYR A 16 -6.30 -6.16 25.98
CA TYR A 16 -5.93 -6.27 24.58
C TYR A 16 -5.53 -4.91 24.05
N LYS A 17 -4.42 -4.89 23.33
CA LYS A 17 -3.88 -3.67 22.70
C LYS A 17 -4.35 -3.54 21.26
N ALA A 18 -4.13 -2.38 20.65
CA ALA A 18 -4.43 -2.15 19.25
C ALA A 18 -3.68 -3.12 18.32
N GLU A 19 -2.45 -3.50 18.70
CA GLU A 19 -1.63 -4.46 17.97
C GLU A 19 -2.25 -5.87 17.93
N ASP A 20 -2.91 -6.31 19.00
CA ASP A 20 -3.59 -7.62 19.05
C ASP A 20 -4.75 -7.67 18.05
N TRP A 21 -5.51 -6.57 17.94
CA TRP A 21 -6.56 -6.43 16.94
C TRP A 21 -5.99 -6.34 15.52
N ALA A 22 -4.93 -5.56 15.33
CA ALA A 22 -4.30 -5.43 14.02
C ALA A 22 -3.77 -6.78 13.52
N GLU A 23 -3.07 -7.56 14.38
CA GLU A 23 -2.57 -8.90 14.07
C GLU A 23 -3.71 -9.85 13.70
N TYR A 24 -4.82 -9.80 14.46
CA TYR A 24 -6.00 -10.60 14.20
C TYR A 24 -6.60 -10.28 12.83
N PHE A 25 -6.83 -9.01 12.51
CA PHE A 25 -7.39 -8.62 11.22
C PHE A 25 -6.43 -8.88 10.06
N ALA A 26 -5.12 -8.71 10.25
CA ALA A 26 -4.11 -9.00 9.23
C ALA A 26 -4.09 -10.48 8.84
N SER A 27 -4.56 -11.40 9.71
CA SER A 27 -4.67 -12.81 9.39
C SER A 27 -5.77 -13.13 8.37
N PHE A 28 -6.72 -12.21 8.15
CA PHE A 28 -7.84 -12.38 7.20
C PHE A 28 -7.74 -11.47 5.98
N ILE A 29 -7.12 -10.30 6.15
CA ILE A 29 -7.15 -9.21 5.16
C ILE A 29 -5.73 -8.84 4.78
N GLY A 30 -5.40 -9.01 3.51
CA GLY A 30 -4.10 -8.64 2.94
C GLY A 30 -3.96 -7.12 2.75
N ASN A 31 -2.70 -6.67 2.66
CA ASN A 31 -2.38 -5.27 2.43
C ASN A 31 -2.84 -4.82 1.03
N GLY A 32 -3.29 -3.57 0.91
CA GLY A 32 -3.70 -3.00 -0.38
C GLY A 32 -4.62 -1.80 -0.25
N VAL A 33 -5.05 -1.29 -1.39
CA VAL A 33 -6.10 -0.28 -1.49
C VAL A 33 -7.46 -0.94 -1.66
N PHE A 34 -8.52 -0.30 -1.14
CA PHE A 34 -9.87 -0.80 -1.34
C PHE A 34 -10.33 -0.53 -2.80
N PRO A 35 -10.93 -1.53 -3.49
CA PRO A 35 -11.27 -1.42 -4.91
C PRO A 35 -12.51 -0.55 -5.18
N VAL A 36 -13.27 -0.20 -4.17
CA VAL A 36 -14.51 0.56 -4.30
C VAL A 36 -14.43 1.87 -3.50
N PRO A 37 -14.60 3.02 -4.17
CA PRO A 37 -14.71 3.21 -5.62
C PRO A 37 -13.37 2.92 -6.34
N SER A 38 -13.42 2.61 -7.63
CA SER A 38 -12.22 2.32 -8.45
C SER A 38 -11.23 3.49 -8.51
N THR A 39 -11.70 4.71 -8.23
CA THR A 39 -10.91 5.93 -8.10
C THR A 39 -10.31 6.11 -6.70
N GLY A 40 -10.57 5.19 -5.77
CA GLY A 40 -10.08 5.27 -4.39
C GLY A 40 -8.56 5.43 -4.32
N LEU A 41 -8.07 6.48 -3.66
CA LEU A 41 -6.65 6.85 -3.56
C LEU A 41 -5.93 7.05 -4.91
N GLN A 42 -6.67 7.28 -5.99
CA GLN A 42 -6.08 7.63 -7.28
C GLN A 42 -5.33 8.95 -7.18
N VAL A 43 -4.13 9.00 -7.75
CA VAL A 43 -3.34 10.22 -7.87
C VAL A 43 -3.63 10.88 -9.21
N VAL A 44 -4.04 12.14 -9.18
CA VAL A 44 -4.35 12.91 -10.38
C VAL A 44 -3.55 14.22 -10.38
N ALA A 45 -3.21 14.70 -11.58
CA ALA A 45 -2.54 15.98 -11.74
C ALA A 45 -3.44 17.14 -11.27
N ASN A 46 -2.84 18.15 -10.68
CA ASN A 46 -3.45 19.42 -10.34
C ASN A 46 -2.58 20.55 -10.89
N ASP A 47 -2.89 21.81 -10.59
CA ASP A 47 -2.18 22.95 -11.11
C ASP A 47 -0.70 22.99 -10.67
N GLY A 48 0.19 23.26 -11.62
CA GLY A 48 1.62 23.37 -11.36
C GLY A 48 2.25 22.06 -10.92
N MET A 49 3.08 22.10 -9.88
CA MET A 49 3.75 20.95 -9.29
C MET A 49 2.92 20.30 -8.19
N LYS A 50 1.59 20.34 -8.30
CA LYS A 50 0.66 19.76 -7.32
C LYS A 50 -0.09 18.58 -7.88
N LEU A 51 -0.43 17.66 -7.00
CA LEU A 51 -1.24 16.47 -7.26
C LEU A 51 -2.39 16.42 -6.26
N ASN A 52 -3.46 15.75 -6.63
CA ASN A 52 -4.52 15.39 -5.72
C ASN A 52 -4.58 13.87 -5.55
N VAL A 53 -4.58 13.41 -4.32
CA VAL A 53 -4.92 12.02 -3.98
C VAL A 53 -6.41 11.98 -3.65
N LYS A 54 -7.16 11.23 -4.46
CA LYS A 54 -8.60 11.12 -4.30
C LYS A 54 -9.00 10.49 -2.97
N THR A 55 -10.23 10.74 -2.54
CA THR A 55 -10.81 10.01 -1.39
C THR A 55 -10.67 8.50 -1.58
N GLY A 56 -10.44 7.78 -0.49
CA GLY A 56 -10.29 6.32 -0.58
C GLY A 56 -9.67 5.72 0.67
N LYS A 57 -9.53 4.41 0.66
CA LYS A 57 -9.14 3.62 1.82
C LYS A 57 -7.98 2.70 1.48
N ALA A 58 -7.13 2.41 2.48
CA ALA A 58 -6.09 1.39 2.39
C ALA A 58 -6.04 0.56 3.67
N TRP A 59 -5.46 -0.61 3.55
CA TRP A 59 -5.24 -1.55 4.63
C TRP A 59 -3.77 -1.97 4.65
N ILE A 60 -3.11 -1.79 5.79
CA ILE A 60 -1.69 -2.15 5.96
C ILE A 60 -1.50 -2.79 7.32
N ASN A 61 -1.06 -4.06 7.35
CA ASN A 61 -0.70 -4.79 8.56
C ASN A 61 -1.80 -4.78 9.64
N GLY A 62 -3.07 -4.84 9.23
CA GLY A 62 -4.21 -4.80 10.15
C GLY A 62 -4.66 -3.38 10.55
N TYR A 63 -3.98 -2.35 10.06
CA TYR A 63 -4.35 -0.95 10.31
C TYR A 63 -5.11 -0.35 9.13
N PHE A 64 -6.03 0.54 9.45
CA PHE A 64 -6.95 1.14 8.50
C PHE A 64 -6.58 2.60 8.21
N TYR A 65 -6.46 2.95 6.93
CA TYR A 65 -6.28 4.31 6.45
C TYR A 65 -7.51 4.77 5.68
N PHE A 66 -7.97 5.98 5.94
CA PHE A 66 -9.08 6.59 5.21
C PHE A 66 -8.81 8.05 4.89
N ASN A 67 -8.63 8.34 3.60
CA ASN A 67 -8.65 9.70 3.07
C ASN A 67 -10.08 10.11 2.76
N THR A 68 -10.66 11.00 3.55
CA THR A 68 -12.09 11.38 3.49
C THR A 68 -12.41 12.44 2.43
N GLY A 69 -11.38 13.05 1.82
CA GLY A 69 -11.53 14.07 0.79
C GLY A 69 -10.32 14.11 -0.14
N ASP A 70 -10.35 14.93 -1.18
CA ASP A 70 -9.21 15.14 -2.04
C ASP A 70 -8.06 15.75 -1.24
N LEU A 71 -6.93 15.06 -1.18
CA LEU A 71 -5.72 15.49 -0.48
C LEU A 71 -4.72 16.07 -1.48
N ALA A 72 -4.47 17.37 -1.38
CA ALA A 72 -3.43 18.01 -2.16
C ALA A 72 -2.04 17.63 -1.62
N VAL A 73 -1.15 17.22 -2.52
CA VAL A 73 0.27 16.97 -2.26
C VAL A 73 1.10 17.80 -3.23
N GLU A 74 2.18 18.37 -2.76
CA GLU A 74 3.07 19.20 -3.54
C GLU A 74 4.38 18.47 -3.81
N LEU A 75 4.86 18.56 -5.04
CA LEU A 75 6.15 18.05 -5.47
C LEU A 75 7.17 19.20 -5.44
N ASP A 76 8.41 18.88 -5.13
CA ASP A 76 9.52 19.82 -5.25
C ASP A 76 9.66 20.30 -6.70
N THR A 77 10.23 21.48 -6.89
CA THR A 77 10.53 22.03 -8.21
C THR A 77 11.42 21.09 -9.02
N ALA A 78 11.22 21.06 -10.34
CA ALA A 78 12.07 20.30 -11.24
C ALA A 78 13.49 20.89 -11.32
N ASP A 79 14.47 20.01 -11.51
CA ASP A 79 15.82 20.45 -11.89
C ASP A 79 15.84 20.96 -13.34
N GLY A 80 16.72 21.90 -13.66
CA GLY A 80 16.79 22.50 -14.98
C GLY A 80 17.36 21.58 -16.08
N GLN A 81 18.07 20.51 -15.74
CA GLN A 81 18.82 19.67 -16.67
C GLN A 81 18.54 18.17 -16.51
N LEU A 82 18.19 17.71 -15.31
CA LEU A 82 18.04 16.31 -14.99
C LEU A 82 16.59 16.00 -14.62
N ASN A 83 16.22 14.75 -14.85
CA ASN A 83 14.91 14.23 -14.53
C ASN A 83 14.89 13.55 -13.14
N ARG A 84 13.71 13.35 -12.56
CA ARG A 84 13.52 12.48 -11.40
C ARG A 84 12.19 11.73 -11.50
N ILE A 85 12.03 10.72 -10.67
CA ILE A 85 10.73 10.08 -10.45
C ILE A 85 10.36 10.28 -8.99
N ASP A 86 9.20 10.86 -8.76
CA ASP A 86 8.59 10.95 -7.44
C ASP A 86 7.57 9.82 -7.28
N ARG A 87 7.54 9.20 -6.10
CA ARG A 87 6.58 8.13 -5.77
C ARG A 87 5.66 8.59 -4.66
N VAL A 88 4.36 8.59 -4.92
CA VAL A 88 3.34 8.83 -3.90
C VAL A 88 2.99 7.50 -3.23
N VAL A 89 3.08 7.45 -1.91
CA VAL A 89 2.82 6.25 -1.12
C VAL A 89 1.81 6.51 0.00
N VAL A 90 1.06 5.50 0.40
CA VAL A 90 0.47 5.42 1.74
C VAL A 90 1.49 4.72 2.62
N ARG A 91 1.91 5.39 3.69
CA ARG A 91 2.86 4.89 4.68
C ARG A 91 2.15 4.60 5.99
N TRP A 92 2.29 3.39 6.47
CA TRP A 92 2.07 3.01 7.85
C TRP A 92 3.39 3.19 8.62
N ASP A 93 3.34 3.89 9.74
CA ASP A 93 4.50 4.23 10.57
C ASP A 93 4.15 3.88 12.02
N LEU A 94 4.70 2.78 12.51
CA LEU A 94 4.44 2.26 13.84
C LEU A 94 5.05 3.16 14.92
N THR A 95 6.25 3.67 14.69
CA THR A 95 6.95 4.52 15.64
C THR A 95 6.18 5.80 15.91
N ASN A 96 5.69 6.45 14.85
CA ASN A 96 4.90 7.67 14.94
C ASN A 96 3.41 7.39 15.15
N ARG A 97 2.98 6.14 15.08
CA ARG A 97 1.58 5.70 15.23
C ARG A 97 0.63 6.43 14.30
N VAL A 98 1.00 6.52 13.02
CA VAL A 98 0.24 7.25 12.01
C VAL A 98 0.27 6.53 10.67
N MET A 99 -0.81 6.68 9.91
CA MET A 99 -0.84 6.37 8.48
C MET A 99 -1.06 7.66 7.71
N SER A 100 -0.24 7.89 6.69
CA SER A 100 -0.32 9.13 5.91
C SER A 100 0.16 8.93 4.47
N VAL A 101 -0.31 9.79 3.57
CA VAL A 101 0.27 9.91 2.23
C VAL A 101 1.61 10.64 2.34
N LYS A 102 2.62 10.12 1.66
CA LYS A 102 3.95 10.72 1.54
C LYS A 102 4.40 10.74 0.09
N VAL A 103 5.23 11.71 -0.24
CA VAL A 103 5.98 11.77 -1.49
C VAL A 103 7.41 11.38 -1.21
N LYS A 104 7.96 10.50 -2.05
CA LYS A 104 9.38 10.11 -2.05
C LYS A 104 9.97 10.51 -3.37
N SER A 105 11.05 11.25 -3.36
CA SER A 105 11.74 11.70 -4.57
C SER A 105 12.98 10.85 -4.83
N SER A 106 13.21 10.48 -6.10
CA SER A 106 14.47 9.86 -6.51
C SER A 106 15.58 10.90 -6.63
N SER A 107 16.81 10.45 -6.73
CA SER A 107 17.92 11.30 -7.16
C SER A 107 17.72 11.77 -8.60
N PHE A 108 18.20 12.96 -8.89
CA PHE A 108 18.22 13.51 -10.25
C PHE A 108 19.13 12.69 -11.17
N SER A 109 18.66 12.35 -12.35
CA SER A 109 19.40 11.54 -13.32
C SER A 109 18.86 11.73 -14.73
N ALA A 110 19.67 11.47 -15.77
CA ALA A 110 19.19 11.35 -17.14
C ALA A 110 18.20 10.17 -17.31
N SER A 111 18.39 9.10 -16.52
CA SER A 111 17.52 7.92 -16.49
C SER A 111 17.14 7.59 -15.02
N PRO A 112 16.22 8.33 -14.41
CA PRO A 112 15.85 8.15 -13.02
C PRO A 112 15.07 6.85 -12.81
N THR A 113 15.22 6.28 -11.64
CA THR A 113 14.45 5.12 -11.18
C THR A 113 13.57 5.53 -9.99
N ALA A 114 12.38 4.92 -9.90
CA ALA A 114 11.46 5.22 -8.81
C ALA A 114 12.06 4.80 -7.45
N PRO A 115 11.85 5.60 -6.38
CA PRO A 115 12.34 5.26 -5.04
C PRO A 115 11.84 3.91 -4.57
N ALA A 116 12.70 3.14 -3.91
CA ALA A 116 12.31 1.87 -3.30
C ALA A 116 11.28 2.08 -2.18
N LEU A 117 10.35 1.15 -2.03
CA LEU A 117 9.43 1.13 -0.90
C LEU A 117 10.16 0.67 0.36
N GLN A 118 9.84 1.31 1.47
CA GLN A 118 10.27 0.84 2.79
C GLN A 118 9.23 -0.16 3.30
N ARG A 119 9.69 -1.35 3.65
CA ARG A 119 8.85 -2.46 4.16
C ARG A 119 9.65 -3.22 5.21
N ASP A 120 9.56 -2.75 6.44
CA ASP A 120 10.23 -3.33 7.60
C ASP A 120 9.25 -3.41 8.79
N ALA A 121 9.77 -3.68 9.99
CA ALA A 121 8.95 -3.82 11.19
C ALA A 121 8.28 -2.52 11.65
N ASP A 122 8.89 -1.37 11.33
CA ASP A 122 8.47 -0.06 11.83
C ASP A 122 7.70 0.75 10.77
N VAL A 123 7.97 0.48 9.49
CA VAL A 123 7.36 1.20 8.35
C VAL A 123 6.94 0.25 7.25
N TYR A 124 5.75 0.46 6.71
CA TYR A 124 5.29 -0.25 5.54
C TYR A 124 4.62 0.70 4.54
N GLU A 125 5.03 0.61 3.27
CA GLU A 125 4.56 1.51 2.21
C GLU A 125 3.85 0.76 1.08
N LEU A 126 2.74 1.36 0.62
CA LEU A 126 2.04 0.98 -0.61
C LEU A 126 2.18 2.11 -1.62
N ALA A 127 2.70 1.83 -2.83
CA ALA A 127 2.82 2.82 -3.88
C ALA A 127 1.46 3.08 -4.55
N LEU A 128 1.03 4.34 -4.54
CA LEU A 128 -0.18 4.75 -5.26
C LEU A 128 0.13 5.10 -6.71
N ALA A 129 1.19 5.87 -6.95
CA ALA A 129 1.61 6.27 -8.28
C ALA A 129 3.09 6.64 -8.33
N ASP A 130 3.67 6.52 -9.52
CA ASP A 130 4.98 7.07 -9.88
C ASP A 130 4.79 8.26 -10.83
N ILE A 131 5.48 9.36 -10.55
CA ILE A 131 5.36 10.63 -11.27
C ILE A 131 6.70 10.95 -11.94
N TYR A 132 6.74 10.97 -13.25
CA TYR A 132 7.91 11.41 -13.98
C TYR A 132 7.99 12.93 -14.01
N VAL A 133 9.01 13.49 -13.38
CA VAL A 133 9.30 14.90 -13.34
C VAL A 133 10.47 15.17 -14.31
N GLY A 134 10.13 15.69 -15.48
CA GLY A 134 11.13 16.06 -16.51
C GLY A 134 11.93 17.31 -16.14
N ALA A 135 13.10 17.46 -16.74
CA ALA A 135 13.92 18.65 -16.55
C ALA A 135 13.17 19.92 -16.98
N GLY A 136 13.25 20.96 -16.16
CA GLY A 136 12.70 22.28 -16.43
C GLY A 136 11.18 22.39 -16.46
N VAL A 137 10.43 21.32 -16.10
CA VAL A 137 8.97 21.39 -16.07
C VAL A 137 8.48 22.24 -14.90
N THR A 138 7.41 22.98 -15.13
CA THR A 138 6.75 23.82 -14.11
C THR A 138 5.38 23.27 -13.70
N ALA A 139 4.91 22.23 -14.40
CA ALA A 139 3.64 21.58 -14.11
C ALA A 139 3.68 20.10 -14.48
N ILE A 140 2.94 19.30 -13.73
CA ILE A 140 2.76 17.86 -13.98
C ILE A 140 1.49 17.65 -14.79
N THR A 141 1.59 16.87 -15.85
CA THR A 141 0.43 16.43 -16.64
C THR A 141 0.03 15.01 -16.25
N GLN A 142 -1.24 14.65 -16.43
CA GLN A 142 -1.76 13.32 -16.11
C GLN A 142 -1.01 12.19 -16.83
N SER A 143 -0.52 12.43 -18.04
CA SER A 143 0.27 11.45 -18.81
C SER A 143 1.65 11.12 -18.19
N LYS A 144 2.11 11.90 -17.22
CA LYS A 144 3.35 11.65 -16.48
C LYS A 144 3.15 10.91 -15.17
N ILE A 145 1.91 10.55 -14.86
CA ILE A 145 1.53 9.81 -13.66
C ILE A 145 1.23 8.36 -14.06
N THR A 146 2.01 7.44 -13.53
CA THR A 146 1.79 6.00 -13.69
C THR A 146 1.11 5.46 -12.43
N ASP A 147 -0.12 4.99 -12.57
CA ASP A 147 -0.89 4.39 -11.47
C ASP A 147 -0.29 3.03 -11.07
N GLN A 148 0.06 2.88 -9.79
CA GLN A 148 0.67 1.66 -9.24
C GLN A 148 -0.28 0.87 -8.34
N ARG A 149 -1.52 1.32 -8.14
CA ARG A 149 -2.47 0.72 -7.19
C ARG A 149 -2.80 -0.73 -7.52
N LEU A 150 -2.84 -1.11 -8.79
CA LEU A 150 -3.10 -2.48 -9.23
C LEU A 150 -1.84 -3.34 -9.35
N ASN A 151 -0.66 -2.77 -9.17
CA ASN A 151 0.59 -3.52 -9.18
C ASN A 151 0.75 -4.25 -7.83
N THR A 152 0.57 -5.56 -7.83
CA THR A 152 0.57 -6.38 -6.61
C THR A 152 1.92 -6.42 -5.88
N SER A 153 3.04 -6.15 -6.57
CA SER A 153 4.36 -6.06 -5.95
C SER A 153 4.59 -4.72 -5.23
N LEU A 154 3.90 -3.65 -5.66
CA LEU A 154 4.08 -2.30 -5.14
C LEU A 154 2.93 -1.84 -4.24
N CYS A 155 1.71 -2.22 -4.55
CA CYS A 155 0.49 -1.85 -3.82
C CYS A 155 -0.46 -3.03 -3.69
N GLY A 156 -1.23 -3.29 -4.73
CA GLY A 156 -2.27 -4.30 -4.76
C GLY A 156 -3.60 -3.83 -4.19
N VAL A 157 -4.59 -4.68 -4.34
CA VAL A 157 -5.96 -4.48 -3.85
C VAL A 157 -6.18 -5.35 -2.63
N VAL A 158 -6.88 -4.81 -1.64
CA VAL A 158 -7.29 -5.57 -0.45
C VAL A 158 -8.05 -6.82 -0.87
N ALA A 159 -7.55 -7.97 -0.42
CA ALA A 159 -8.16 -9.27 -0.67
C ALA A 159 -8.16 -10.11 0.61
N ALA A 160 -9.12 -11.04 0.70
CA ALA A 160 -9.14 -12.00 1.80
C ALA A 160 -7.98 -12.98 1.65
N VAL A 161 -7.14 -13.09 2.66
CA VAL A 161 -6.00 -14.03 2.69
C VAL A 161 -6.48 -15.49 2.80
N VAL A 162 -7.63 -15.70 3.42
CA VAL A 162 -8.21 -17.04 3.69
C VAL A 162 -8.69 -17.75 2.41
N GLN A 163 -8.82 -17.04 1.28
CA GLN A 163 -9.26 -17.63 0.01
C GLN A 163 -8.12 -18.26 -0.82
N GLN A 164 -6.89 -18.20 -0.35
CA GLN A 164 -5.74 -18.81 -1.04
C GLN A 164 -5.51 -20.26 -0.62
N ILE A 165 -6.56 -21.08 -0.63
CA ILE A 165 -6.34 -22.53 -0.70
C ILE A 165 -5.87 -22.81 -2.12
N ASP A 166 -4.64 -23.27 -2.27
CA ASP A 166 -4.15 -23.77 -3.55
C ASP A 166 -4.89 -25.06 -3.91
N THR A 167 -6.07 -24.87 -4.52
CA THR A 167 -6.92 -25.97 -4.96
C THR A 167 -6.23 -26.81 -6.03
N ALA A 168 -5.22 -26.27 -6.74
CA ALA A 168 -4.45 -27.02 -7.72
C ALA A 168 -3.52 -28.03 -7.03
N ALA A 169 -2.80 -27.62 -5.98
CA ALA A 169 -1.96 -28.50 -5.18
C ALA A 169 -2.81 -29.58 -4.45
N PHE A 170 -3.96 -29.17 -3.90
CA PHE A 170 -4.89 -30.13 -3.27
C PHE A 170 -5.44 -31.17 -4.27
N ASN A 171 -5.87 -30.71 -5.45
CA ASN A 171 -6.33 -31.61 -6.51
C ASN A 171 -5.22 -32.54 -7.02
N ALA A 172 -3.99 -32.07 -7.15
CA ALA A 172 -2.85 -32.89 -7.53
C ALA A 172 -2.56 -33.98 -6.51
N GLN A 173 -2.59 -33.66 -5.22
CA GLN A 173 -2.44 -34.65 -4.13
C GLN A 173 -3.58 -35.68 -4.14
N LEU A 174 -4.81 -35.24 -4.36
CA LEU A 174 -5.96 -36.12 -4.46
C LEU A 174 -5.84 -37.08 -5.65
N GLN A 175 -5.45 -36.57 -6.81
CA GLN A 175 -5.22 -37.40 -8.01
C GLN A 175 -4.08 -38.41 -7.82
N ALA A 176 -2.98 -38.01 -7.19
CA ALA A 176 -1.88 -38.88 -6.85
C ALA A 176 -2.33 -40.03 -5.91
N TRP A 177 -3.13 -39.68 -4.90
CA TRP A 177 -3.68 -40.67 -4.00
C TRP A 177 -4.62 -41.67 -4.71
N PHE A 178 -5.51 -41.20 -5.59
CA PHE A 178 -6.37 -42.09 -6.38
C PHE A 178 -5.57 -43.00 -7.33
N ALA A 179 -4.46 -42.54 -7.89
CA ALA A 179 -3.62 -43.33 -8.76
C ALA A 179 -2.86 -44.44 -8.03
N GLU A 180 -2.61 -44.29 -6.73
CA GLU A 180 -1.94 -45.29 -5.88
C GLU A 180 -2.87 -46.45 -5.51
N TYR A 181 -4.21 -46.28 -5.59
CA TYR A 181 -5.22 -47.24 -5.19
C TYR A 181 -6.01 -47.82 -6.38
N GLN A 182 -5.54 -47.65 -7.63
CA GLN A 182 -6.06 -48.33 -8.84
C GLN A 182 -5.06 -49.37 -9.33
#